data_3c57637dce305b25bd15a9df86a820ef
#
_entry.id   3c57637dce305b25bd15a9df86a820ef
#
_cell.length_a   1.000
_cell.length_b   1.000
_cell.length_c   1.000
_cell.angle_alpha   90.00
_cell.angle_beta   90.00
_cell.angle_gamma   90.00
#
_symmetry.space_group_name_H-M   'P 1'
#
loop_
_entity.id
_entity.type
_entity.pdbx_description
1 polymer ?
#
loop_
_entity_poly.entity_id
_entity_poly.type
_entity_poly.pdbx_seq_one_letter_code
_entity_poly.pdbx_strand_id
1 'polypeptide(L)'
;MLPCNPSVAVGPGGELRCLIRAVNYELGETDGIWFRDDPGPDTVNYIADIGDDLALGRVERVDDASQRISRLPCRDGLEDGRLFWYRGRWRFTASGLHHGPRVRTTMALCALDGCLVDELEFLHSPHAREMEKNWMPRADGDRLSFVYSHHPAESYQLLPAREKLCFESFPDLGGWSGGSQIIRHGDAWLGVVHQRRKERGRVYYAHRFVRYDDKLMPTHAGREFYFRGVQVEFCAGLAEHGGGFVLSFGVKDREAWLVRLTPAEVGALLA
;
A
#
# COMPACT_ATOMS: atom_id res chain seq x y z
N MET A 1 -7.30 12.18 -15.29
CA MET A 1 -6.59 11.37 -14.27
C MET A 1 -6.68 9.91 -14.63
N LEU A 2 -5.61 9.14 -14.42
CA LEU A 2 -5.55 7.71 -14.67
C LEU A 2 -5.63 6.96 -13.33
N PRO A 3 -6.56 6.01 -13.14
CA PRO A 3 -6.63 5.23 -11.92
C PRO A 3 -5.44 4.27 -11.80
N CYS A 4 -4.85 4.17 -10.63
CA CYS A 4 -3.74 3.27 -10.37
C CYS A 4 -3.67 2.85 -8.89
N ASN A 5 -2.83 1.89 -8.60
CA ASN A 5 -2.41 1.45 -7.27
C ASN A 5 -3.56 1.38 -6.23
N PRO A 6 -4.66 0.64 -6.54
CA PRO A 6 -5.78 0.52 -5.64
C PRO A 6 -5.40 -0.27 -4.38
N SER A 7 -5.99 0.08 -3.23
CA SER A 7 -5.81 -0.63 -1.97
C SER A 7 -7.17 -1.07 -1.42
N VAL A 8 -7.48 -2.36 -1.55
CA VAL A 8 -8.70 -2.97 -1.02
C VAL A 8 -8.53 -3.36 0.44
N ALA A 9 -9.57 -3.18 1.25
CA ALA A 9 -9.62 -3.63 2.64
C ALA A 9 -11.05 -4.01 3.06
N VAL A 10 -11.16 -4.81 4.13
CA VAL A 10 -12.43 -5.21 4.74
C VAL A 10 -12.70 -4.34 5.96
N GLY A 11 -13.93 -3.85 6.09
CA GLY A 11 -14.44 -3.16 7.26
C GLY A 11 -15.03 -4.11 8.31
N PRO A 12 -15.48 -3.59 9.44
CA PRO A 12 -15.93 -4.39 10.58
C PRO A 12 -17.23 -5.16 10.31
N GLY A 13 -18.05 -4.73 9.38
CA GLY A 13 -19.26 -5.42 8.94
C GLY A 13 -19.04 -6.45 7.82
N GLY A 14 -17.78 -6.63 7.39
CA GLY A 14 -17.44 -7.50 6.28
C GLY A 14 -17.50 -6.79 4.90
N GLU A 15 -17.85 -5.51 4.87
CA GLU A 15 -17.90 -4.71 3.65
C GLU A 15 -16.50 -4.51 3.05
N LEU A 16 -16.40 -4.57 1.72
CA LEU A 16 -15.19 -4.24 1.00
C LEU A 16 -15.18 -2.76 0.60
N ARG A 17 -14.08 -2.08 0.86
CA ARG A 17 -13.77 -0.76 0.32
C ARG A 17 -12.43 -0.75 -0.38
N CYS A 18 -12.28 0.17 -1.32
CA CYS A 18 -11.04 0.34 -2.07
C CYS A 18 -10.66 1.82 -2.12
N LEU A 19 -9.44 2.14 -1.71
CA LEU A 19 -8.81 3.44 -1.95
C LEU A 19 -8.10 3.36 -3.30
N ILE A 20 -8.44 4.24 -4.23
CA ILE A 20 -7.92 4.22 -5.61
C ILE A 20 -7.17 5.53 -5.84
N ARG A 21 -5.86 5.44 -6.08
CA ARG A 21 -5.05 6.56 -6.51
C ARG A 21 -5.36 6.88 -7.97
N ALA A 22 -5.34 8.17 -8.34
CA ALA A 22 -5.40 8.61 -9.72
C ALA A 22 -4.40 9.73 -9.96
N VAL A 23 -3.72 9.68 -11.12
CA VAL A 23 -2.60 10.56 -11.48
C VAL A 23 -2.84 11.26 -12.82
N ASN A 24 -2.22 12.42 -13.00
CA ASN A 24 -2.28 13.21 -14.25
C ASN A 24 -1.08 13.00 -15.17
N TYR A 25 -0.28 11.97 -14.93
CA TYR A 25 0.91 11.64 -15.71
C TYR A 25 0.86 10.21 -16.26
N GLU A 26 1.79 9.88 -17.13
CA GLU A 26 2.01 8.54 -17.65
C GLU A 26 3.47 8.13 -17.44
N LEU A 27 3.70 6.86 -17.10
CA LEU A 27 5.03 6.28 -17.09
C LEU A 27 5.47 5.98 -18.52
N GLY A 28 6.62 6.51 -18.93
CA GLY A 28 7.25 6.18 -20.19
C GLY A 28 7.82 4.76 -20.19
N GLU A 29 8.18 4.26 -21.38
CA GLU A 29 8.79 2.93 -21.53
C GLU A 29 10.19 2.82 -20.86
N THR A 30 10.87 3.95 -20.65
CA THR A 30 12.25 4.05 -20.16
C THR A 30 12.36 4.91 -18.89
N ASP A 31 11.65 4.57 -17.82
CA ASP A 31 11.73 5.26 -16.51
C ASP A 31 11.43 6.78 -16.54
N GLY A 32 10.89 7.32 -17.63
CA GLY A 32 10.46 8.73 -17.74
C GLY A 32 9.01 8.92 -17.28
N ILE A 33 8.72 10.09 -16.70
CA ILE A 33 7.36 10.52 -16.37
C ILE A 33 6.94 11.56 -17.41
N TRP A 34 5.79 11.37 -18.03
CA TRP A 34 5.21 12.32 -18.97
C TRP A 34 3.96 12.92 -18.35
N PHE A 35 3.92 14.24 -18.23
CA PHE A 35 2.76 14.95 -17.74
C PHE A 35 1.77 15.19 -18.90
N ARG A 36 0.49 14.97 -18.61
CA ARG A 36 -0.58 15.27 -19.56
C ARG A 36 -0.92 16.74 -19.62
N ASP A 37 -0.77 17.42 -18.48
CA ASP A 37 -1.11 18.83 -18.31
C ASP A 37 -0.05 19.54 -17.44
N ASP A 38 0.26 20.80 -17.76
CA ASP A 38 0.97 21.70 -16.84
C ASP A 38 -0.05 22.18 -15.77
N PRO A 39 0.20 21.99 -14.45
CA PRO A 39 1.39 22.54 -13.78
C PRO A 39 2.28 21.54 -13.00
N GLY A 40 2.40 20.31 -13.37
CA GLY A 40 3.23 19.33 -12.66
C GLY A 40 2.45 18.12 -12.13
N PRO A 41 3.09 17.21 -11.38
CA PRO A 41 2.43 16.01 -10.88
C PRO A 41 1.30 16.35 -9.92
N ASP A 42 0.14 15.78 -10.14
CA ASP A 42 -0.97 15.80 -9.19
C ASP A 42 -1.53 14.40 -8.99
N THR A 43 -1.73 14.08 -7.73
CA THR A 43 -2.31 12.81 -7.28
C THR A 43 -3.58 13.11 -6.50
N VAL A 44 -4.66 12.42 -6.85
CA VAL A 44 -5.90 12.42 -6.06
C VAL A 44 -6.25 10.98 -5.71
N ASN A 45 -7.01 10.82 -4.64
CA ASN A 45 -7.51 9.53 -4.21
C ASN A 45 -9.04 9.50 -4.31
N TYR A 46 -9.58 8.31 -4.54
CA TYR A 46 -11.02 8.02 -4.49
C TYR A 46 -11.23 6.89 -3.50
N ILE A 47 -12.32 6.95 -2.74
CA ILE A 47 -12.79 5.83 -1.93
C ILE A 47 -14.01 5.22 -2.62
N ALA A 48 -14.03 3.90 -2.76
CA ALA A 48 -15.10 3.18 -3.44
C ALA A 48 -15.61 2.04 -2.57
N ASP A 49 -16.92 1.83 -2.58
CA ASP A 49 -17.52 0.59 -2.08
C ASP A 49 -17.35 -0.49 -3.16
N ILE A 50 -17.09 -1.73 -2.74
CA ILE A 50 -16.87 -2.87 -3.64
C ILE A 50 -17.91 -3.93 -3.35
N GLY A 51 -18.63 -4.36 -4.38
CA GLY A 51 -19.60 -5.49 -4.31
C GLY A 51 -18.91 -6.85 -4.18
N ASP A 52 -19.68 -7.87 -3.81
CA ASP A 52 -19.16 -9.24 -3.70
C ASP A 52 -18.69 -9.80 -5.05
N ASP A 53 -19.20 -9.27 -6.15
CA ASP A 53 -18.77 -9.55 -7.52
C ASP A 53 -17.53 -8.75 -7.97
N LEU A 54 -16.93 -7.98 -7.05
CA LEU A 54 -15.85 -7.02 -7.26
C LEU A 54 -16.22 -5.82 -8.15
N ALA A 55 -17.49 -5.59 -8.42
CA ALA A 55 -17.93 -4.39 -9.10
C ALA A 55 -17.78 -3.16 -8.21
N LEU A 56 -17.44 -2.02 -8.84
CA LEU A 56 -17.43 -0.73 -8.17
C LEU A 56 -18.86 -0.29 -7.87
N GLY A 57 -19.14 0.01 -6.61
CA GLY A 57 -20.34 0.66 -6.15
C GLY A 57 -20.21 2.18 -6.14
N ARG A 58 -20.55 2.81 -5.02
CA ARG A 58 -20.39 4.25 -4.82
C ARG A 58 -18.91 4.61 -4.84
N VAL A 59 -18.55 5.60 -5.65
CA VAL A 59 -17.19 6.14 -5.75
C VAL A 59 -17.22 7.62 -5.39
N GLU A 60 -16.38 8.03 -4.45
CA GLU A 60 -16.27 9.42 -4.01
C GLU A 60 -14.81 9.86 -4.04
N ARG A 61 -14.58 11.09 -4.50
CA ARG A 61 -13.25 11.69 -4.40
C ARG A 61 -12.92 11.97 -2.93
N VAL A 62 -11.74 11.54 -2.51
CA VAL A 62 -11.21 11.88 -1.19
C VAL A 62 -10.89 13.38 -1.14
N ASP A 63 -11.48 14.06 -0.16
CA ASP A 63 -11.22 15.49 0.09
C ASP A 63 -10.07 15.62 1.07
N ASP A 64 -8.89 15.92 0.55
CA ASP A 64 -7.65 16.21 1.29
C ASP A 64 -7.22 17.69 1.16
N ALA A 65 -8.09 18.55 0.63
CA ALA A 65 -7.76 19.93 0.28
C ALA A 65 -7.22 20.74 1.47
N SER A 66 -7.82 20.60 2.64
CA SER A 66 -7.36 21.29 3.86
C SER A 66 -5.95 20.87 4.27
N GLN A 67 -5.57 19.61 4.01
CA GLN A 67 -4.24 19.09 4.32
C GLN A 67 -3.19 19.56 3.31
N ARG A 68 -3.55 19.67 2.04
CA ARG A 68 -2.66 20.17 0.97
C ARG A 68 -2.26 21.63 1.18
N ILE A 69 -3.20 22.48 1.60
CA ILE A 69 -2.96 23.90 1.84
C ILE A 69 -2.05 24.13 3.05
N SER A 70 -2.26 23.37 4.12
CA SER A 70 -1.58 23.56 5.39
C SER A 70 -0.25 22.84 5.50
N ARG A 71 0.03 21.86 4.62
CA ARG A 71 1.17 20.93 4.77
C ARG A 71 1.90 20.69 3.45
N LEU A 72 3.10 21.25 3.33
CA LEU A 72 3.94 21.14 2.11
C LEU A 72 4.13 19.70 1.59
N PRO A 73 4.33 18.64 2.43
CA PRO A 73 4.47 17.28 1.92
C PRO A 73 3.23 16.67 1.23
N CYS A 74 2.08 17.34 1.34
CA CYS A 74 0.85 16.88 0.70
C CYS A 74 0.47 17.68 -0.55
N ARG A 75 1.31 18.63 -0.96
CA ARG A 75 0.98 19.57 -2.05
C ARG A 75 0.59 18.85 -3.34
N ASP A 76 1.33 17.81 -3.72
CA ASP A 76 1.10 17.05 -4.95
C ASP A 76 0.18 15.85 -4.72
N GLY A 77 -0.40 15.74 -3.52
CA GLY A 77 -1.29 14.68 -3.08
C GLY A 77 -0.60 13.58 -2.30
N LEU A 78 -1.39 12.57 -1.95
CA LEU A 78 -0.98 11.41 -1.15
C LEU A 78 -0.87 10.19 -2.06
N GLU A 79 0.33 9.59 -2.11
CA GLU A 79 0.65 8.52 -3.04
C GLU A 79 0.57 7.13 -2.38
N ASP A 80 0.16 6.14 -3.17
CA ASP A 80 0.23 4.71 -2.85
C ASP A 80 -0.36 4.37 -1.48
N GLY A 81 -1.62 4.73 -1.30
CA GLY A 81 -2.34 4.51 -0.04
C GLY A 81 -2.51 3.03 0.28
N ARG A 82 -2.40 2.65 1.56
CA ARG A 82 -2.81 1.34 2.10
C ARG A 82 -3.99 1.56 3.01
N LEU A 83 -5.17 1.11 2.56
CA LEU A 83 -6.43 1.25 3.29
C LEU A 83 -6.54 0.16 4.37
N PHE A 84 -7.08 0.51 5.53
CA PHE A 84 -7.39 -0.44 6.59
C PHE A 84 -8.41 0.17 7.57
N TRP A 85 -9.13 -0.71 8.29
CA TRP A 85 -10.01 -0.31 9.39
C TRP A 85 -9.24 -0.31 10.70
N TYR A 86 -9.33 0.79 11.47
CA TYR A 86 -8.66 0.90 12.75
C TYR A 86 -9.36 1.89 13.69
N ARG A 87 -9.63 1.47 14.92
CA ARG A 87 -10.28 2.28 15.96
C ARG A 87 -11.56 2.96 15.48
N GLY A 88 -12.48 2.16 14.93
CA GLY A 88 -13.80 2.61 14.53
C GLY A 88 -13.85 3.48 13.28
N ARG A 89 -12.75 3.58 12.50
CA ARG A 89 -12.67 4.44 11.32
C ARG A 89 -11.87 3.80 10.19
N TRP A 90 -12.20 4.16 8.98
CA TRP A 90 -11.34 3.93 7.84
C TRP A 90 -10.11 4.81 7.94
N ARG A 91 -8.95 4.20 7.78
CA ARG A 91 -7.65 4.88 7.76
C ARG A 91 -6.84 4.39 6.58
N PHE A 92 -5.90 5.20 6.18
CA PHE A 92 -4.89 4.77 5.23
C PHE A 92 -3.53 5.38 5.55
N THR A 93 -2.47 4.66 5.21
CA THR A 93 -1.14 5.25 5.14
C THR A 93 -0.82 5.58 3.70
N ALA A 94 -0.13 6.67 3.48
CA ALA A 94 0.33 7.07 2.15
C ALA A 94 1.66 7.79 2.23
N SER A 95 2.40 7.90 1.13
CA SER A 95 3.57 8.75 1.05
C SER A 95 3.21 10.14 0.52
N GLY A 96 3.70 11.17 1.19
CA GLY A 96 3.66 12.56 0.74
C GLY A 96 5.02 12.99 0.20
N LEU A 97 5.04 13.66 -0.94
CA LEU A 97 6.26 14.17 -1.55
C LEU A 97 6.64 15.52 -0.95
N HIS A 98 7.86 15.64 -0.48
CA HIS A 98 8.38 16.86 0.13
C HIS A 98 9.31 17.57 -0.85
N HIS A 99 8.87 18.73 -1.35
CA HIS A 99 9.69 19.61 -2.18
C HIS A 99 10.53 20.54 -1.32
N GLY A 100 11.85 20.31 -1.34
CA GLY A 100 12.85 21.12 -0.67
C GLY A 100 14.13 21.16 -1.50
N PRO A 101 15.27 21.56 -0.93
CA PRO A 101 16.57 21.49 -1.60
C PRO A 101 16.92 20.05 -2.04
N ARG A 102 16.31 19.06 -1.40
CA ARG A 102 16.30 17.65 -1.80
C ARG A 102 14.88 17.14 -1.74
N VAL A 103 14.47 16.37 -2.75
CA VAL A 103 13.19 15.68 -2.77
C VAL A 103 13.21 14.58 -1.72
N ARG A 104 12.20 14.57 -0.86
CA ARG A 104 12.02 13.54 0.20
C ARG A 104 10.60 13.05 0.16
N THR A 105 10.39 11.81 0.56
CA THR A 105 9.05 11.30 0.86
C THR A 105 8.91 11.05 2.36
N THR A 106 7.72 11.32 2.86
CA THR A 106 7.36 11.09 4.27
C THR A 106 6.08 10.26 4.30
N MET A 107 6.03 9.26 5.19
CA MET A 107 4.79 8.51 5.41
C MET A 107 3.80 9.34 6.21
N ALA A 108 2.55 9.33 5.80
CA ALA A 108 1.42 9.91 6.50
C ALA A 108 0.44 8.82 6.92
N LEU A 109 -0.17 8.98 8.09
CA LEU A 109 -1.34 8.26 8.55
C LEU A 109 -2.54 9.19 8.48
N CYS A 110 -3.55 8.81 7.71
CA CYS A 110 -4.76 9.57 7.48
C CYS A 110 -5.97 8.85 8.06
N ALA A 111 -6.95 9.61 8.57
CA ALA A 111 -8.26 9.10 8.92
C ALA A 111 -9.31 9.72 8.02
N LEU A 112 -10.34 8.92 7.67
CA LEU A 112 -11.46 9.33 6.84
C LEU A 112 -12.73 9.48 7.69
N ASP A 113 -13.41 10.61 7.50
CA ASP A 113 -14.81 10.81 7.84
C ASP A 113 -15.60 10.87 6.52
N GLY A 114 -16.27 9.75 6.17
CA GLY A 114 -16.78 9.58 4.81
C GLY A 114 -15.66 9.59 3.78
N CYS A 115 -15.60 10.64 2.95
CA CYS A 115 -14.52 10.88 1.98
C CYS A 115 -13.57 12.02 2.41
N LEU A 116 -13.81 12.68 3.56
CA LEU A 116 -12.96 13.76 4.06
C LEU A 116 -11.76 13.19 4.83
N VAL A 117 -10.55 13.65 4.52
CA VAL A 117 -9.36 13.47 5.37
C VAL A 117 -9.42 14.50 6.49
N ASP A 118 -10.00 14.13 7.63
CA ASP A 118 -10.14 15.00 8.78
C ASP A 118 -8.94 14.97 9.73
N GLU A 119 -8.20 13.85 9.76
CA GLU A 119 -6.95 13.70 10.51
C GLU A 119 -5.81 13.29 9.57
N LEU A 120 -4.65 13.94 9.71
CA LEU A 120 -3.40 13.55 9.06
C LEU A 120 -2.23 13.73 10.01
N GLU A 121 -1.48 12.67 10.25
CA GLU A 121 -0.23 12.67 11.03
C GLU A 121 0.93 12.21 10.15
N PHE A 122 2.03 12.99 10.11
CA PHE A 122 3.27 12.50 9.52
C PHE A 122 3.99 11.57 10.47
N LEU A 123 4.32 10.37 9.97
CA LEU A 123 4.99 9.36 10.74
C LEU A 123 6.48 9.66 10.83
N HIS A 124 7.03 9.61 12.04
CA HIS A 124 8.46 9.73 12.22
C HIS A 124 9.17 8.46 11.76
N SER A 125 10.08 8.61 10.81
CA SER A 125 10.93 7.50 10.37
C SER A 125 11.89 7.08 11.49
N PRO A 126 12.02 5.77 11.73
CA PRO A 126 13.05 5.26 12.65
C PRO A 126 14.48 5.48 12.15
N HIS A 127 14.68 5.79 10.87
CA HIS A 127 15.99 5.95 10.23
C HIS A 127 16.21 7.30 9.53
N ALA A 128 15.19 8.17 9.50
CA ALA A 128 15.24 9.46 8.80
C ALA A 128 15.74 9.35 7.34
N ARG A 129 15.29 8.32 6.61
CA ARG A 129 15.66 8.13 5.20
C ARG A 129 15.08 9.26 4.35
N GLU A 130 15.76 9.59 3.25
CA GLU A 130 15.25 10.59 2.30
C GLU A 130 13.97 10.13 1.60
N MET A 131 13.83 8.81 1.37
CA MET A 131 12.69 8.19 0.69
C MET A 131 12.00 7.20 1.61
N GLU A 132 11.03 7.67 2.38
CA GLU A 132 10.16 6.86 3.23
C GLU A 132 8.93 6.44 2.46
N LYS A 133 8.80 5.15 2.18
CA LYS A 133 7.66 4.57 1.45
C LYS A 133 7.53 3.08 1.70
N ASN A 134 6.39 2.53 1.27
CA ASN A 134 6.13 1.09 1.28
C ASN A 134 6.08 0.46 2.69
N TRP A 135 5.76 1.23 3.72
CA TRP A 135 5.48 0.68 5.03
C TRP A 135 4.17 -0.10 4.97
N MET A 136 4.18 -1.34 5.47
CA MET A 136 3.00 -2.22 5.45
C MET A 136 2.27 -2.12 6.79
N PRO A 137 1.10 -1.45 6.88
CA PRO A 137 0.37 -1.31 8.13
C PRO A 137 -0.28 -2.62 8.56
N ARG A 138 -0.25 -2.89 9.87
CA ARG A 138 -1.04 -3.90 10.57
C ARG A 138 -1.85 -3.22 11.65
N ALA A 139 -3.18 -3.30 11.55
CA ALA A 139 -4.11 -2.93 12.60
C ALA A 139 -4.56 -4.18 13.36
N ASP A 140 -4.39 -4.19 14.67
CA ASP A 140 -4.72 -5.31 15.55
C ASP A 140 -5.23 -4.79 16.91
N GLY A 141 -6.55 -4.77 17.09
CA GLY A 141 -7.18 -4.15 18.25
C GLY A 141 -6.73 -2.69 18.40
N ASP A 142 -6.08 -2.38 19.51
CA ASP A 142 -5.54 -1.05 19.79
C ASP A 142 -4.11 -0.82 19.26
N ARG A 143 -3.51 -1.83 18.66
CA ARG A 143 -2.16 -1.75 18.11
C ARG A 143 -2.18 -1.32 16.66
N LEU A 144 -1.32 -0.39 16.30
CA LEU A 144 -0.97 -0.05 14.94
C LEU A 144 0.54 -0.21 14.77
N SER A 145 0.93 -1.10 13.90
CA SER A 145 2.32 -1.44 13.64
C SER A 145 2.59 -1.49 12.15
N PHE A 146 3.87 -1.47 11.77
CA PHE A 146 4.30 -1.50 10.38
C PHE A 146 5.44 -2.50 10.19
N VAL A 147 5.43 -3.25 9.11
CA VAL A 147 6.67 -3.79 8.55
C VAL A 147 7.35 -2.63 7.83
N TYR A 148 8.51 -2.24 8.34
CA TYR A 148 9.30 -1.13 7.82
C TYR A 148 10.28 -1.59 6.73
N SER A 149 10.94 -2.72 6.96
CA SER A 149 11.96 -3.29 6.08
C SER A 149 11.99 -4.81 6.20
N HIS A 150 12.42 -5.50 5.15
CA HIS A 150 12.57 -6.95 5.15
C HIS A 150 14.05 -7.39 5.21
N HIS A 151 14.98 -6.50 4.88
CA HIS A 151 16.42 -6.80 4.94
C HIS A 151 17.22 -5.51 5.23
N PRO A 152 17.70 -5.30 6.48
CA PRO A 152 17.36 -6.09 7.68
C PRO A 152 15.84 -6.09 7.93
N ALA A 153 15.33 -7.16 8.58
CA ALA A 153 13.93 -7.22 8.94
C ALA A 153 13.66 -6.28 10.12
N GLU A 154 12.77 -5.33 9.94
CA GLU A 154 12.42 -4.33 10.94
C GLU A 154 10.91 -4.10 10.98
N SER A 155 10.35 -4.10 12.16
CA SER A 155 8.99 -3.63 12.42
C SER A 155 8.99 -2.40 13.32
N TYR A 156 7.97 -1.58 13.15
CA TYR A 156 7.79 -0.36 13.91
C TYR A 156 6.36 -0.32 14.47
N GLN A 157 6.23 -0.35 15.78
CA GLN A 157 4.96 -0.15 16.46
C GLN A 157 4.76 1.35 16.71
N LEU A 158 3.63 1.89 16.25
CA LEU A 158 3.27 3.29 16.47
C LEU A 158 2.43 3.46 17.73
N LEU A 159 1.46 2.57 17.94
CA LEU A 159 0.50 2.62 19.03
C LEU A 159 0.39 1.25 19.73
N PRO A 160 0.18 1.19 21.05
CA PRO A 160 -0.01 2.32 22.00
C PRO A 160 1.27 3.08 22.35
N ALA A 161 2.43 2.49 22.12
CA ALA A 161 3.73 3.12 22.37
C ALA A 161 4.63 2.94 21.15
N ARG A 162 5.48 3.92 20.87
CA ARG A 162 6.44 3.84 19.77
C ARG A 162 7.56 2.88 20.14
N GLU A 163 7.69 1.83 19.38
CA GLU A 163 8.72 0.82 19.55
C GLU A 163 9.24 0.35 18.20
N LYS A 164 10.55 0.24 18.07
CA LYS A 164 11.22 -0.35 16.92
C LYS A 164 11.77 -1.71 17.31
N LEU A 165 11.42 -2.73 16.54
CA LEU A 165 11.96 -4.07 16.65
C LEU A 165 12.84 -4.35 15.43
N CYS A 166 14.08 -4.78 15.68
CA CYS A 166 15.00 -5.25 14.65
C CYS A 166 15.18 -6.75 14.81
N PHE A 167 15.15 -7.46 13.70
CA PHE A 167 15.31 -8.91 13.67
C PHE A 167 16.51 -9.27 12.79
N GLU A 168 16.92 -10.52 12.89
CA GLU A 168 17.83 -11.07 11.90
C GLU A 168 17.23 -10.95 10.49
N SER A 169 18.10 -10.73 9.52
CA SER A 169 17.68 -10.64 8.13
C SER A 169 17.02 -11.94 7.67
N PHE A 170 15.92 -11.83 6.96
CA PHE A 170 15.32 -12.94 6.23
C PHE A 170 15.94 -12.94 4.81
N PRO A 171 16.90 -13.81 4.49
CA PRO A 171 17.73 -13.68 3.27
C PRO A 171 16.90 -13.70 1.99
N ASP A 172 15.81 -14.48 1.96
CA ASP A 172 14.94 -14.64 0.80
C ASP A 172 14.17 -13.35 0.45
N LEU A 173 14.17 -12.36 1.34
CA LEU A 173 13.52 -11.07 1.14
C LEU A 173 14.51 -9.91 0.90
N GLY A 174 15.76 -10.21 0.61
CA GLY A 174 16.73 -9.21 0.16
C GLY A 174 16.29 -8.49 -1.11
N GLY A 175 16.17 -7.15 -1.04
CA GLY A 175 15.69 -6.32 -2.17
C GLY A 175 14.18 -6.31 -2.37
N TRP A 176 13.38 -6.94 -1.49
CA TRP A 176 11.93 -6.88 -1.50
C TRP A 176 11.43 -5.70 -0.65
N SER A 177 10.41 -5.04 -1.15
CA SER A 177 9.76 -3.88 -0.53
C SER A 177 8.32 -4.21 -0.16
N GLY A 178 7.76 -3.49 0.80
CA GLY A 178 6.36 -3.65 1.20
C GLY A 178 5.40 -3.33 0.06
N GLY A 179 4.35 -4.11 -0.04
CA GLY A 179 3.25 -3.93 -0.99
C GLY A 179 1.94 -3.60 -0.26
N SER A 180 1.15 -4.60 0.09
CA SER A 180 -0.15 -4.46 0.74
C SER A 180 -0.06 -4.08 2.22
N GLN A 181 -1.19 -3.80 2.85
CA GLN A 181 -1.34 -3.92 4.30
C GLN A 181 -1.19 -5.39 4.74
N ILE A 182 -0.98 -5.57 6.05
CA ILE A 182 -0.88 -6.89 6.69
C ILE A 182 -2.25 -7.25 7.27
N ILE A 183 -2.76 -8.44 6.95
CA ILE A 183 -4.03 -8.97 7.44
C ILE A 183 -3.82 -10.20 8.32
N ARG A 184 -4.76 -10.48 9.22
CA ARG A 184 -4.79 -11.74 9.97
C ARG A 184 -5.20 -12.87 9.03
N HIS A 185 -4.49 -14.00 9.10
CA HIS A 185 -4.85 -15.21 8.38
C HIS A 185 -4.50 -16.44 9.23
N GLY A 186 -5.51 -17.09 9.78
CA GLY A 186 -5.35 -18.18 10.73
C GLY A 186 -4.60 -17.73 12.00
N ASP A 187 -3.54 -18.40 12.32
CA ASP A 187 -2.65 -18.12 13.46
C ASP A 187 -1.50 -17.16 13.14
N ALA A 188 -1.36 -16.76 11.88
CA ALA A 188 -0.30 -15.89 11.39
C ALA A 188 -0.83 -14.58 10.80
N TRP A 189 0.08 -13.73 10.36
CA TRP A 189 -0.18 -12.53 9.59
C TRP A 189 0.29 -12.71 8.15
N LEU A 190 -0.43 -12.12 7.20
CA LEU A 190 -0.17 -12.28 5.76
C LEU A 190 -0.10 -10.90 5.08
N GLY A 191 0.87 -10.73 4.21
CA GLY A 191 1.00 -9.58 3.34
C GLY A 191 1.58 -9.94 1.99
N VAL A 192 1.50 -9.00 1.04
CA VAL A 192 2.13 -9.13 -0.28
C VAL A 192 3.27 -8.12 -0.36
N VAL A 193 4.44 -8.60 -0.76
CA VAL A 193 5.63 -7.79 -1.01
C VAL A 193 5.94 -7.74 -2.51
N HIS A 194 6.74 -6.78 -2.94
CA HIS A 194 7.17 -6.66 -4.32
C HIS A 194 8.66 -6.45 -4.45
N GLN A 195 9.23 -6.85 -5.58
CA GLN A 195 10.61 -6.57 -5.96
C GLN A 195 10.65 -5.94 -7.34
N ARG A 196 11.28 -4.77 -7.43
CA ARG A 196 11.55 -4.09 -8.69
C ARG A 196 12.72 -4.77 -9.40
N ARG A 197 12.49 -5.24 -10.61
CA ARG A 197 13.50 -5.86 -11.47
C ARG A 197 13.63 -5.10 -12.77
N LYS A 198 14.86 -5.06 -13.31
CA LYS A 198 15.12 -4.48 -14.63
C LYS A 198 15.67 -5.55 -15.57
N GLU A 199 14.91 -5.87 -16.60
CA GLU A 199 15.28 -6.86 -17.61
C GLU A 199 15.19 -6.24 -19.00
N ARG A 200 16.28 -6.30 -19.76
CA ARG A 200 16.36 -5.75 -21.14
C ARG A 200 15.87 -4.30 -21.26
N GLY A 201 16.19 -3.47 -20.26
CA GLY A 201 15.78 -2.07 -20.22
C GLY A 201 14.35 -1.82 -19.71
N ARG A 202 13.56 -2.86 -19.45
CA ARG A 202 12.18 -2.77 -18.95
C ARG A 202 12.11 -3.07 -17.47
N VAL A 203 11.19 -2.42 -16.76
CA VAL A 203 10.98 -2.61 -15.33
C VAL A 203 9.79 -3.53 -15.11
N TYR A 204 9.97 -4.54 -14.24
CA TYR A 204 8.95 -5.49 -13.80
C TYR A 204 8.89 -5.50 -12.29
N TYR A 205 7.72 -5.82 -11.76
CA TYR A 205 7.53 -6.06 -10.32
C TYR A 205 7.11 -7.51 -10.12
N ALA A 206 7.98 -8.28 -9.48
CA ALA A 206 7.63 -9.59 -8.97
C ALA A 206 6.96 -9.44 -7.60
N HIS A 207 6.07 -10.36 -7.25
CA HIS A 207 5.36 -10.34 -5.97
C HIS A 207 5.56 -11.67 -5.24
N ARG A 208 5.44 -11.63 -3.89
CA ARG A 208 5.37 -12.81 -3.03
C ARG A 208 4.37 -12.57 -1.92
N PHE A 209 3.67 -13.62 -1.51
CA PHE A 209 3.05 -13.65 -0.21
C PHE A 209 4.11 -13.89 0.86
N VAL A 210 3.99 -13.20 1.98
CA VAL A 210 4.86 -13.36 3.14
C VAL A 210 4.02 -13.56 4.38
N ARG A 211 4.35 -14.59 5.17
CA ARG A 211 3.80 -14.79 6.51
C ARG A 211 4.69 -14.12 7.54
N TYR A 212 4.06 -13.56 8.55
CA TYR A 212 4.71 -12.90 9.68
C TYR A 212 4.18 -13.44 10.99
N ASP A 213 5.02 -13.43 12.02
CA ASP A 213 4.61 -13.65 13.39
C ASP A 213 3.93 -12.42 14.02
N ASP A 214 3.56 -12.50 15.30
CA ASP A 214 2.92 -11.40 16.03
C ASP A 214 3.83 -10.18 16.25
N LYS A 215 5.14 -10.32 16.09
CA LYS A 215 6.11 -9.22 16.12
C LYS A 215 6.38 -8.63 14.73
N LEU A 216 5.68 -9.14 13.70
CA LEU A 216 5.91 -8.82 12.29
C LEU A 216 7.28 -9.25 11.76
N MET A 217 7.90 -10.26 12.37
CA MET A 217 9.04 -10.95 11.80
C MET A 217 8.56 -11.82 10.62
N PRO A 218 9.18 -11.74 9.44
CA PRO A 218 8.91 -12.69 8.37
C PRO A 218 9.24 -14.12 8.83
N THR A 219 8.31 -15.05 8.65
CA THR A 219 8.49 -16.46 8.99
C THR A 219 8.53 -17.35 7.75
N HIS A 220 7.91 -16.90 6.67
CA HIS A 220 7.87 -17.64 5.42
C HIS A 220 7.63 -16.67 4.25
N ALA A 221 8.36 -16.87 3.15
CA ALA A 221 8.17 -16.20 1.88
C ALA A 221 7.76 -17.22 0.82
N GLY A 222 6.61 -17.05 0.23
CA GLY A 222 6.07 -17.91 -0.80
C GLY A 222 6.78 -17.77 -2.15
N ARG A 223 6.26 -18.44 -3.17
CA ARG A 223 6.77 -18.37 -4.54
C ARG A 223 6.55 -17.00 -5.16
N GLU A 224 7.41 -16.66 -6.12
CA GLU A 224 7.22 -15.46 -6.93
C GLU A 224 6.05 -15.60 -7.88
N PHE A 225 5.29 -14.52 -8.02
CA PHE A 225 4.23 -14.43 -9.00
C PHE A 225 4.13 -13.05 -9.64
N TYR A 226 3.45 -12.99 -10.76
CA TYR A 226 3.08 -11.78 -11.49
C TYR A 226 1.58 -11.83 -11.71
N PHE A 227 0.90 -10.69 -11.70
CA PHE A 227 -0.56 -10.64 -11.94
C PHE A 227 -0.90 -10.87 -13.41
N ARG A 228 -0.32 -10.09 -14.30
CA ARG A 228 -0.53 -10.15 -15.76
C ARG A 228 0.76 -10.40 -16.53
N GLY A 229 1.91 -10.36 -15.85
CA GLY A 229 3.22 -10.49 -16.47
C GLY A 229 3.61 -9.30 -17.35
N VAL A 230 3.03 -8.12 -17.09
CA VAL A 230 3.36 -6.88 -17.79
C VAL A 230 4.26 -6.00 -16.92
N GLN A 231 4.79 -4.92 -17.52
CA GLN A 231 5.66 -3.99 -16.80
C GLN A 231 4.92 -3.28 -15.66
N VAL A 232 5.62 -3.07 -14.55
CA VAL A 232 5.19 -2.27 -13.40
C VAL A 232 3.76 -2.62 -12.94
N GLU A 233 3.66 -3.74 -12.23
CA GLU A 233 2.47 -4.14 -11.50
C GLU A 233 2.71 -3.90 -10.00
N PHE A 234 1.84 -3.16 -9.32
CA PHE A 234 2.04 -2.84 -7.92
C PHE A 234 0.84 -3.22 -7.08
N CYS A 235 1.02 -4.21 -6.18
CA CYS A 235 -0.03 -4.63 -5.24
C CYS A 235 0.01 -3.74 -4.00
N ALA A 236 -1.07 -2.99 -3.75
CA ALA A 236 -1.22 -2.12 -2.59
C ALA A 236 -2.32 -2.56 -1.62
N GLY A 237 -3.08 -3.60 -1.94
CA GLY A 237 -4.16 -4.08 -1.07
C GLY A 237 -4.34 -5.58 -1.07
N LEU A 238 -4.69 -6.11 0.12
CA LEU A 238 -5.00 -7.52 0.38
C LEU A 238 -6.13 -7.57 1.41
N ALA A 239 -7.16 -8.36 1.12
CA ALA A 239 -8.30 -8.56 2.01
C ALA A 239 -8.73 -10.03 1.98
N GLU A 240 -9.11 -10.59 3.13
CA GLU A 240 -9.79 -11.88 3.20
C GLU A 240 -11.30 -11.61 3.23
N HIS A 241 -12.04 -12.09 2.21
CA HIS A 241 -13.46 -11.81 2.06
C HIS A 241 -14.17 -12.89 1.24
N GLY A 242 -15.39 -13.26 1.66
CA GLY A 242 -16.23 -14.24 0.94
C GLY A 242 -15.59 -15.62 0.83
N GLY A 243 -14.81 -16.04 1.83
CA GLY A 243 -14.13 -17.33 1.84
C GLY A 243 -12.91 -17.43 0.92
N GLY A 244 -12.41 -16.30 0.42
CA GLY A 244 -11.20 -16.20 -0.39
C GLY A 244 -10.42 -14.92 -0.11
N PHE A 245 -9.52 -14.56 -1.00
CA PHE A 245 -8.69 -13.36 -0.91
C PHE A 245 -8.99 -12.43 -2.08
N VAL A 246 -9.10 -11.14 -1.78
CA VAL A 246 -9.16 -10.08 -2.80
C VAL A 246 -7.85 -9.31 -2.74
N LEU A 247 -7.16 -9.24 -3.87
CA LEU A 247 -5.98 -8.42 -4.05
C LEU A 247 -6.31 -7.26 -4.98
N SER A 248 -5.70 -6.12 -4.72
CA SER A 248 -5.78 -4.95 -5.59
C SER A 248 -4.40 -4.54 -6.05
N PHE A 249 -4.27 -4.25 -7.35
CA PHE A 249 -3.00 -3.87 -7.95
C PHE A 249 -3.17 -2.84 -9.07
N GLY A 250 -2.16 -2.00 -9.22
CA GLY A 250 -2.03 -1.07 -10.33
C GLY A 250 -1.18 -1.64 -11.45
N VAL A 251 -1.41 -1.17 -12.68
CA VAL A 251 -0.57 -1.48 -13.84
C VAL A 251 -0.11 -0.20 -14.50
N LYS A 252 1.20 0.03 -14.54
CA LYS A 252 1.86 1.17 -15.22
C LYS A 252 1.34 2.55 -14.80
N ASP A 253 0.85 2.70 -13.57
CA ASP A 253 0.16 3.91 -13.08
C ASP A 253 -0.99 4.39 -14.00
N ARG A 254 -1.66 3.45 -14.69
CA ARG A 254 -2.72 3.73 -15.67
C ARG A 254 -3.99 2.94 -15.44
N GLU A 255 -3.89 1.79 -14.78
CA GLU A 255 -4.98 0.86 -14.57
C GLU A 255 -5.02 0.43 -13.11
N ALA A 256 -6.24 0.29 -12.58
CA ALA A 256 -6.54 -0.25 -11.27
C ALA A 256 -7.33 -1.55 -11.43
N TRP A 257 -6.88 -2.61 -10.78
CA TRP A 257 -7.45 -3.96 -10.90
C TRP A 257 -7.75 -4.57 -9.54
N LEU A 258 -8.80 -5.38 -9.50
CA LEU A 258 -9.11 -6.30 -8.41
C LEU A 258 -9.05 -7.73 -8.95
N VAL A 259 -8.54 -8.64 -8.13
CA VAL A 259 -8.54 -10.08 -8.43
C VAL A 259 -8.94 -10.86 -7.19
N ARG A 260 -9.76 -11.89 -7.37
CA ARG A 260 -10.11 -12.84 -6.32
C ARG A 260 -9.29 -14.11 -6.48
N LEU A 261 -8.69 -14.56 -5.39
CA LEU A 261 -8.00 -15.84 -5.29
C LEU A 261 -8.71 -16.73 -4.27
N THR A 262 -8.76 -18.00 -4.57
CA THR A 262 -9.22 -19.01 -3.62
C THR A 262 -8.15 -19.29 -2.56
N PRO A 263 -8.52 -19.84 -1.39
CA PRO A 263 -7.53 -20.29 -0.40
C PRO A 263 -6.52 -21.30 -0.95
N ALA A 264 -6.95 -22.15 -1.88
CA ALA A 264 -6.07 -23.13 -2.52
C ALA A 264 -5.00 -22.47 -3.41
N GLU A 265 -5.37 -21.42 -4.17
CA GLU A 265 -4.42 -20.65 -5.00
C GLU A 265 -3.42 -19.89 -4.13
N VAL A 266 -3.88 -19.24 -3.05
CA VAL A 266 -2.97 -18.58 -2.09
C VAL A 266 -2.08 -19.59 -1.40
N GLY A 267 -2.61 -20.76 -1.00
CA GLY A 267 -1.84 -21.87 -0.45
C GLY A 267 -0.76 -22.37 -1.41
N ALA A 268 -1.07 -22.50 -2.70
CA ALA A 268 -0.12 -22.89 -3.74
C ALA A 268 0.97 -21.82 -3.99
N LEU A 269 0.66 -20.54 -3.81
CA LEU A 269 1.63 -19.45 -3.90
C LEU A 269 2.50 -19.32 -2.64
N LEU A 270 2.00 -19.79 -1.49
CA LEU A 270 2.73 -19.86 -0.24
C LEU A 270 3.63 -21.12 -0.14
N ALA A 271 3.35 -22.17 -0.88
CA ALA A 271 4.19 -23.40 -0.92
C ALA A 271 5.51 -23.16 -1.68
#